data_07e12b9e00c50ebf011823f111fc09d8
#
_entry.id   07e12b9e00c50ebf011823f111fc09d8
#
_cell.length_a   1.000
_cell.length_b   1.000
_cell.length_c   1.000
_cell.angle_alpha   90.00
_cell.angle_beta   90.00
_cell.angle_gamma   90.00
#
_symmetry.space_group_name_H-M   'P 1'
#
loop_
_entity.id
_entity.type
_entity.pdbx_description
1 polymer ?
#
loop_
_entity_poly.entity_id
_entity_poly.type
_entity_poly.pdbx_seq_one_letter_code
_entity_poly.pdbx_strand_id
1 'polypeptide(L)'
;IYKVSKKGGRQILFSALSMDHISLDKEGRILYNNVKGYEDPWRKHHTSSIARDIYMKENDSYKRLTTFEGEDRNPVWAPDAKSYYYLSEQDGTFNVYHSTLDGNRTQLTHFKGNPVRYLSISSNGLLSFAYDGELYTLNPGEKPAKVNVRINTDIDPDKVIRSLSSYGASYVSVSPKGKEVAFIMNGDVYVTTIDFSTTKQITQTPERERRVDFRADGRAVVYDSERGGIWSIYEAEIANDKEPVMTYCTEIKEKCLTDGKTTSFQPSYSPDGKKVAYLENREAIRVI
;
A
#
# COMPACT_ATOMS: atom_id res chain seq x y z
N ILE A 1 -12.50 -18.18 -13.16
CA ILE A 1 -11.51 -17.97 -14.24
C ILE A 1 -11.97 -18.72 -15.48
N TYR A 2 -11.81 -18.07 -16.62
CA TYR A 2 -12.20 -18.63 -17.92
C TYR A 2 -10.98 -18.71 -18.84
N LYS A 3 -10.96 -19.68 -19.73
CA LYS A 3 -10.02 -19.79 -20.83
C LYS A 3 -10.71 -19.54 -22.17
N VAL A 4 -10.00 -18.92 -23.08
CA VAL A 4 -10.44 -18.69 -24.45
C VAL A 4 -9.31 -19.03 -25.42
N SER A 5 -9.66 -19.55 -26.59
CA SER A 5 -8.67 -19.80 -27.65
C SER A 5 -8.09 -18.50 -28.17
N LYS A 6 -6.77 -18.47 -28.51
CA LYS A 6 -6.15 -17.33 -29.22
C LYS A 6 -6.84 -17.01 -30.56
N LYS A 7 -7.55 -17.96 -31.14
CA LYS A 7 -8.32 -17.78 -32.38
C LYS A 7 -9.75 -17.25 -32.11
N GLY A 8 -10.07 -16.90 -30.86
CA GLY A 8 -11.42 -16.54 -30.44
C GLY A 8 -12.29 -17.74 -30.15
N GLY A 9 -13.59 -17.50 -29.96
CA GLY A 9 -14.59 -18.52 -29.69
C GLY A 9 -15.17 -18.40 -28.28
N ARG A 10 -15.90 -19.43 -27.85
CA ARG A 10 -16.59 -19.44 -26.54
C ARG A 10 -15.60 -19.52 -25.39
N GLN A 11 -15.83 -18.71 -24.38
CA GLN A 11 -15.15 -18.83 -23.09
C GLN A 11 -15.57 -20.13 -22.39
N ILE A 12 -14.60 -20.86 -21.86
CA ILE A 12 -14.82 -22.11 -21.13
C ILE A 12 -14.40 -21.88 -19.68
N LEU A 13 -15.25 -22.24 -18.72
CA LEU A 13 -14.90 -22.19 -17.31
C LEU A 13 -13.67 -23.06 -17.04
N PHE A 14 -12.62 -22.43 -16.54
CA PHE A 14 -11.36 -23.11 -16.20
C PHE A 14 -11.27 -23.42 -14.70
N SER A 15 -11.70 -22.49 -13.87
CA SER A 15 -11.78 -22.67 -12.42
C SER A 15 -12.89 -21.79 -11.84
N ALA A 16 -13.68 -22.36 -10.92
CA ALA A 16 -14.66 -21.63 -10.13
C ALA A 16 -14.04 -20.91 -8.93
N LEU A 17 -12.79 -21.26 -8.56
CA LEU A 17 -12.08 -20.61 -7.46
C LEU A 17 -11.58 -19.22 -7.87
N SER A 18 -11.68 -18.29 -6.95
CA SER A 18 -11.07 -16.98 -7.09
C SER A 18 -9.55 -17.08 -6.94
N MET A 19 -8.84 -16.70 -7.98
CA MET A 19 -7.37 -16.72 -8.05
C MET A 19 -6.85 -15.34 -8.41
N ASP A 20 -5.77 -14.95 -7.76
CA ASP A 20 -5.05 -13.71 -8.03
C ASP A 20 -3.57 -13.99 -8.27
N HIS A 21 -2.85 -13.09 -8.94
CA HIS A 21 -1.43 -13.25 -9.25
C HIS A 21 -1.07 -14.61 -9.86
N ILE A 22 -1.73 -14.95 -10.96
CA ILE A 22 -1.58 -16.23 -11.64
C ILE A 22 -0.24 -16.31 -12.37
N SER A 23 0.52 -17.37 -12.11
CA SER A 23 1.74 -17.74 -12.85
C SER A 23 1.57 -19.13 -13.47
N LEU A 24 1.75 -19.21 -14.80
CA LEU A 24 1.56 -20.42 -15.58
C LEU A 24 2.92 -20.97 -16.02
N ASP A 25 3.15 -22.26 -15.86
CA ASP A 25 4.31 -22.94 -16.42
C ASP A 25 4.04 -23.55 -17.80
N LYS A 26 5.06 -24.20 -18.37
CA LYS A 26 4.97 -24.84 -19.70
C LYS A 26 4.11 -26.11 -19.72
N GLU A 27 3.87 -26.72 -18.57
CA GLU A 27 3.07 -27.94 -18.41
C GLU A 27 1.60 -27.64 -18.13
N GLY A 28 1.26 -26.35 -18.01
CA GLY A 28 -0.10 -25.90 -17.74
C GLY A 28 -0.46 -25.91 -16.24
N ARG A 29 0.53 -26.07 -15.35
CA ARG A 29 0.32 -25.89 -13.91
C ARG A 29 0.29 -24.42 -13.56
N ILE A 30 -0.55 -24.08 -12.61
CA ILE A 30 -0.79 -22.70 -12.19
C ILE A 30 -0.38 -22.53 -10.74
N LEU A 31 0.46 -21.53 -10.47
CA LEU A 31 0.60 -20.95 -9.14
C LEU A 31 -0.33 -19.75 -9.02
N TYR A 32 -0.93 -19.56 -7.87
CA TYR A 32 -1.84 -18.45 -7.63
C TYR A 32 -1.97 -18.12 -6.14
N ASN A 33 -2.39 -16.90 -5.86
CA ASN A 33 -2.94 -16.56 -4.55
C ASN A 33 -4.41 -16.94 -4.47
N ASN A 34 -4.83 -17.54 -3.38
CA ASN A 34 -6.23 -17.71 -3.11
C ASN A 34 -6.84 -16.39 -2.61
N VAL A 35 -8.01 -16.05 -3.13
CA VAL A 35 -8.78 -14.87 -2.69
C VAL A 35 -9.88 -15.34 -1.75
N LYS A 36 -9.73 -15.05 -0.46
CA LYS A 36 -10.68 -15.44 0.60
C LYS A 36 -11.68 -14.33 0.95
N GLY A 37 -11.43 -13.12 0.52
CA GLY A 37 -12.25 -11.94 0.78
C GLY A 37 -11.63 -10.66 0.23
N TYR A 38 -12.29 -9.52 0.48
CA TYR A 38 -11.72 -8.22 0.13
C TYR A 38 -10.61 -7.89 1.10
N GLU A 39 -9.46 -7.53 0.56
CA GLU A 39 -8.28 -7.13 1.31
C GLU A 39 -7.68 -5.88 0.67
N ASP A 40 -7.33 -4.90 1.49
CA ASP A 40 -6.55 -3.75 1.03
C ASP A 40 -5.14 -4.24 0.66
N PRO A 41 -4.72 -4.18 -0.62
CA PRO A 41 -3.40 -4.65 -1.06
C PRO A 41 -2.24 -3.87 -0.43
N TRP A 42 -2.52 -2.73 0.20
CA TRP A 42 -1.52 -1.87 0.85
C TRP A 42 -1.33 -2.18 2.34
N ARG A 43 -2.09 -3.13 2.89
CA ARG A 43 -1.96 -3.51 4.31
C ARG A 43 -0.63 -4.21 4.58
N LYS A 44 -0.10 -3.99 5.78
CA LYS A 44 1.08 -4.66 6.33
C LYS A 44 0.69 -5.48 7.55
N HIS A 45 1.46 -6.53 7.83
CA HIS A 45 1.37 -7.36 9.05
C HIS A 45 -0.04 -7.88 9.33
N HIS A 46 -0.70 -8.35 8.27
CA HIS A 46 -2.05 -8.83 8.37
C HIS A 46 -2.08 -10.33 8.75
N THR A 47 -2.58 -10.62 9.94
CA THR A 47 -2.88 -11.97 10.39
C THR A 47 -4.38 -12.11 10.54
N SER A 48 -5.05 -12.78 9.63
CA SER A 48 -6.49 -13.06 9.72
C SER A 48 -6.84 -14.27 8.87
N SER A 49 -8.08 -14.75 9.03
CA SER A 49 -8.60 -15.87 8.25
C SER A 49 -8.65 -15.61 6.74
N ILE A 50 -8.53 -14.35 6.31
CA ILE A 50 -8.47 -13.97 4.89
C ILE A 50 -7.07 -13.71 4.38
N ALA A 51 -6.01 -13.83 5.21
CA ALA A 51 -4.63 -13.78 4.75
C ALA A 51 -4.40 -14.81 3.63
N ARG A 52 -3.66 -14.39 2.61
CA ARG A 52 -3.50 -15.15 1.38
C ARG A 52 -2.36 -16.15 1.50
N ASP A 53 -2.54 -17.27 0.84
CA ASP A 53 -1.54 -18.32 0.68
C ASP A 53 -1.26 -18.57 -0.79
N ILE A 54 -0.13 -19.22 -1.07
CA ILE A 54 0.20 -19.71 -2.39
C ILE A 54 -0.36 -21.12 -2.57
N TYR A 55 -1.05 -21.29 -3.68
CA TYR A 55 -1.59 -22.58 -4.12
C TYR A 55 -1.07 -22.94 -5.50
N MET A 56 -1.02 -24.22 -5.76
CA MET A 56 -0.78 -24.78 -7.09
C MET A 56 -2.03 -25.52 -7.57
N LYS A 57 -2.46 -25.26 -8.80
CA LYS A 57 -3.43 -26.07 -9.54
C LYS A 57 -2.71 -26.88 -10.59
N GLU A 58 -2.90 -28.19 -10.56
CA GLU A 58 -2.46 -29.13 -11.57
C GLU A 58 -3.63 -30.00 -11.95
N ASN A 59 -4.04 -29.99 -13.21
CA ASN A 59 -5.28 -30.60 -13.68
C ASN A 59 -6.50 -30.17 -12.81
N ASP A 60 -7.16 -31.12 -12.17
CA ASP A 60 -8.28 -30.89 -11.24
C ASP A 60 -7.87 -30.91 -9.76
N SER A 61 -6.57 -31.01 -9.48
CA SER A 61 -6.01 -31.00 -8.14
C SER A 61 -5.57 -29.59 -7.72
N TYR A 62 -5.77 -29.29 -6.43
CA TYR A 62 -5.38 -28.03 -5.80
C TYR A 62 -4.53 -28.32 -4.56
N LYS A 63 -3.32 -27.83 -4.54
CA LYS A 63 -2.38 -28.03 -3.43
C LYS A 63 -2.02 -26.69 -2.81
N ARG A 64 -2.20 -26.54 -1.50
CA ARG A 64 -1.65 -25.40 -0.74
C ARG A 64 -0.14 -25.61 -0.58
N LEU A 65 0.66 -24.58 -0.89
CA LEU A 65 2.12 -24.62 -0.85
C LEU A 65 2.71 -23.87 0.33
N THR A 66 2.01 -22.84 0.82
CA THR A 66 2.46 -22.06 1.99
C THR A 66 1.48 -22.15 3.13
N THR A 67 1.98 -22.04 4.36
CA THR A 67 1.21 -22.23 5.60
C THR A 67 1.54 -21.18 6.65
N PHE A 68 2.17 -20.07 6.25
CA PHE A 68 2.46 -18.97 7.15
C PHE A 68 1.15 -18.30 7.59
N GLU A 69 1.04 -17.90 8.86
CA GLU A 69 -0.19 -17.28 9.40
C GLU A 69 -0.44 -15.86 8.89
N GLY A 70 0.61 -15.16 8.42
CA GLY A 70 0.53 -13.89 7.72
C GLY A 70 0.27 -14.10 6.23
N GLU A 71 0.73 -13.19 5.41
CA GLU A 71 0.39 -13.17 3.99
C GLU A 71 1.56 -13.56 3.09
N ASP A 72 1.31 -14.49 2.17
CA ASP A 72 2.18 -14.90 1.08
C ASP A 72 1.54 -14.51 -0.27
N ARG A 73 2.30 -13.80 -1.15
CA ARG A 73 1.77 -13.17 -2.38
C ARG A 73 2.64 -13.38 -3.60
N ASN A 74 2.07 -13.06 -4.77
CA ASN A 74 2.78 -12.93 -6.04
C ASN A 74 3.69 -14.11 -6.38
N PRO A 75 3.18 -15.34 -6.47
CA PRO A 75 4.01 -16.46 -6.87
C PRO A 75 4.40 -16.36 -8.35
N VAL A 76 5.64 -16.66 -8.66
CA VAL A 76 6.14 -16.79 -10.03
C VAL A 76 6.96 -18.06 -10.16
N TRP A 77 6.71 -18.85 -11.23
CA TRP A 77 7.47 -20.04 -11.50
C TRP A 77 8.94 -19.72 -11.78
N ALA A 78 9.85 -20.51 -11.23
CA ALA A 78 11.21 -20.54 -11.71
C ALA A 78 11.26 -21.14 -13.13
N PRO A 79 12.24 -20.79 -13.98
CA PRO A 79 12.32 -21.26 -15.36
C PRO A 79 12.38 -22.79 -15.51
N ASP A 80 12.85 -23.49 -14.48
CA ASP A 80 12.94 -24.95 -14.42
C ASP A 80 11.60 -25.62 -14.10
N ALA A 81 10.60 -24.86 -13.70
CA ALA A 81 9.28 -25.31 -13.26
C ALA A 81 9.29 -26.34 -12.11
N LYS A 82 10.38 -26.40 -11.34
CA LYS A 82 10.54 -27.26 -10.16
C LYS A 82 10.46 -26.48 -8.85
N SER A 83 10.59 -25.18 -8.94
CA SER A 83 10.57 -24.25 -7.82
C SER A 83 9.84 -22.95 -8.20
N TYR A 84 9.64 -22.08 -7.24
CA TYR A 84 8.97 -20.82 -7.45
C TYR A 84 9.49 -19.73 -6.51
N TYR A 85 9.27 -18.49 -6.89
CA TYR A 85 9.54 -17.33 -6.05
C TYR A 85 8.21 -16.69 -5.64
N TYR A 86 8.19 -16.05 -4.49
CA TYR A 86 7.00 -15.40 -3.96
C TYR A 86 7.38 -14.31 -2.96
N LEU A 87 6.42 -13.46 -2.59
CA LEU A 87 6.57 -12.47 -1.54
C LEU A 87 5.96 -13.00 -0.24
N SER A 88 6.71 -12.91 0.86
CA SER A 88 6.26 -13.27 2.19
C SER A 88 6.66 -12.21 3.21
N GLU A 89 5.78 -11.93 4.16
CA GLU A 89 6.05 -11.00 5.27
C GLU A 89 6.50 -11.69 6.58
N GLN A 90 6.86 -12.96 6.52
CA GLN A 90 7.22 -13.74 7.72
C GLN A 90 8.43 -13.19 8.49
N ASP A 91 9.25 -12.32 7.88
CA ASP A 91 10.37 -11.62 8.52
C ASP A 91 10.03 -10.13 8.81
N GLY A 92 8.77 -9.83 9.06
CA GLY A 92 8.30 -8.51 9.48
C GLY A 92 7.87 -7.58 8.34
N THR A 93 8.28 -7.82 7.08
CA THR A 93 7.79 -7.12 5.89
C THR A 93 7.94 -8.00 4.66
N PHE A 94 7.21 -7.70 3.58
CA PHE A 94 7.31 -8.49 2.36
C PHE A 94 8.73 -8.47 1.79
N ASN A 95 9.30 -9.65 1.64
CA ASN A 95 10.56 -9.92 0.99
C ASN A 95 10.40 -11.05 -0.04
N VAL A 96 11.37 -11.19 -0.93
CA VAL A 96 11.40 -12.25 -1.93
C VAL A 96 11.91 -13.54 -1.29
N TYR A 97 11.13 -14.60 -1.45
CA TYR A 97 11.47 -15.97 -1.05
C TYR A 97 11.51 -16.89 -2.27
N HIS A 98 12.37 -17.88 -2.21
CA HIS A 98 12.40 -19.02 -3.11
C HIS A 98 11.89 -20.24 -2.37
N SER A 99 11.08 -21.07 -3.00
CA SER A 99 10.66 -22.35 -2.45
C SER A 99 10.63 -23.43 -3.52
N THR A 100 11.00 -24.64 -3.12
CA THR A 100 10.74 -25.85 -3.89
C THR A 100 9.32 -26.36 -3.65
N LEU A 101 8.81 -27.24 -4.51
CA LEU A 101 7.44 -27.78 -4.37
C LEU A 101 7.25 -28.73 -3.18
N ASP A 102 8.34 -29.21 -2.59
CA ASP A 102 8.37 -29.99 -1.34
C ASP A 102 8.49 -29.12 -0.07
N GLY A 103 8.59 -27.80 -0.23
CA GLY A 103 8.50 -26.84 0.87
C GLY A 103 9.82 -26.33 1.43
N ASN A 104 10.97 -26.70 0.84
CA ASN A 104 12.26 -26.11 1.23
C ASN A 104 12.31 -24.65 0.76
N ARG A 105 12.47 -23.71 1.68
CA ARG A 105 12.39 -22.27 1.40
C ARG A 105 13.64 -21.53 1.83
N THR A 106 13.99 -20.49 1.08
CA THR A 106 15.12 -19.59 1.33
C THR A 106 14.69 -18.15 1.08
N GLN A 107 15.00 -17.25 2.01
CA GLN A 107 14.81 -15.82 1.83
C GLN A 107 15.93 -15.25 0.95
N LEU A 108 15.57 -14.45 -0.06
CA LEU A 108 16.52 -13.88 -1.02
C LEU A 108 16.78 -12.39 -0.79
N THR A 109 15.81 -11.67 -0.19
CA THR A 109 15.97 -10.25 0.12
C THR A 109 15.71 -10.01 1.59
N HIS A 110 16.34 -8.96 2.16
CA HIS A 110 16.26 -8.65 3.59
C HIS A 110 15.97 -7.15 3.79
N PHE A 111 15.04 -6.62 3.01
CA PHE A 111 14.58 -5.25 3.15
C PHE A 111 13.80 -5.10 4.46
N LYS A 112 13.90 -3.90 5.05
CA LYS A 112 13.20 -3.54 6.28
C LYS A 112 12.40 -2.25 6.06
N GLY A 113 11.33 -2.10 6.80
CA GLY A 113 10.46 -0.92 6.72
C GLY A 113 9.39 -1.06 5.65
N ASN A 114 9.73 -0.86 4.38
CA ASN A 114 8.77 -0.95 3.27
C ASN A 114 8.65 -2.37 2.70
N PRO A 115 7.48 -2.76 2.20
CA PRO A 115 7.31 -4.07 1.58
C PRO A 115 7.86 -4.09 0.15
N VAL A 116 8.46 -5.21 -0.25
CA VAL A 116 8.71 -5.56 -1.65
C VAL A 116 7.36 -5.81 -2.34
N ARG A 117 7.21 -5.34 -3.58
CA ARG A 117 5.97 -5.45 -4.37
C ARG A 117 6.24 -5.80 -5.82
N TYR A 118 5.20 -6.25 -6.53
CA TYR A 118 5.21 -6.46 -7.98
C TYR A 118 6.29 -7.43 -8.46
N LEU A 119 6.49 -8.53 -7.73
CA LEU A 119 7.44 -9.56 -8.12
C LEU A 119 7.09 -10.13 -9.49
N SER A 120 8.06 -10.16 -10.36
CA SER A 120 7.99 -10.81 -11.67
C SER A 120 9.31 -11.49 -12.01
N ILE A 121 9.29 -12.34 -13.03
CA ILE A 121 10.45 -13.08 -13.48
C ILE A 121 10.52 -13.11 -15.00
N SER A 122 11.71 -12.98 -15.55
CA SER A 122 11.97 -13.15 -16.96
C SER A 122 12.21 -14.63 -17.31
N SER A 123 12.18 -14.96 -18.59
CA SER A 123 12.40 -16.34 -19.07
C SER A 123 13.79 -16.90 -18.76
N ASN A 124 14.77 -16.04 -18.51
CA ASN A 124 16.14 -16.42 -18.12
C ASN A 124 16.35 -16.45 -16.59
N GLY A 125 15.29 -16.22 -15.80
CA GLY A 125 15.35 -16.33 -14.34
C GLY A 125 15.69 -15.02 -13.60
N LEU A 126 15.88 -13.91 -14.30
CA LEU A 126 16.07 -12.61 -13.66
C LEU A 126 14.77 -12.18 -13.02
N LEU A 127 14.78 -11.97 -11.71
CA LEU A 127 13.67 -11.41 -10.94
C LEU A 127 13.66 -9.90 -11.06
N SER A 128 12.46 -9.29 -11.05
CA SER A 128 12.30 -7.86 -10.87
C SER A 128 11.16 -7.56 -9.90
N PHE A 129 11.29 -6.48 -9.16
CA PHE A 129 10.32 -6.05 -8.15
C PHE A 129 10.48 -4.57 -7.84
N ALA A 130 9.49 -4.00 -7.14
CA ALA A 130 9.58 -2.66 -6.61
C ALA A 130 9.84 -2.70 -5.09
N TYR A 131 10.62 -1.75 -4.61
CA TYR A 131 10.86 -1.48 -3.20
C TYR A 131 11.06 0.01 -3.00
N ASP A 132 10.36 0.62 -2.05
CA ASP A 132 10.46 2.04 -1.68
C ASP A 132 10.39 3.00 -2.88
N GLY A 133 9.40 2.78 -3.76
CA GLY A 133 9.21 3.60 -4.97
C GLY A 133 10.19 3.36 -6.11
N GLU A 134 11.18 2.45 -5.94
CA GLU A 134 12.24 2.18 -6.89
C GLU A 134 12.14 0.77 -7.47
N LEU A 135 12.70 0.57 -8.66
CA LEU A 135 12.76 -0.72 -9.32
C LEU A 135 14.07 -1.44 -9.01
N TYR A 136 13.98 -2.73 -8.77
CA TYR A 136 15.13 -3.61 -8.51
C TYR A 136 15.11 -4.83 -9.42
N THR A 137 16.29 -5.35 -9.70
CA THR A 137 16.50 -6.67 -10.29
C THR A 137 17.32 -7.56 -9.37
N LEU A 138 17.13 -8.87 -9.49
CA LEU A 138 17.83 -9.86 -8.68
C LEU A 138 18.08 -11.13 -9.47
N ASN A 139 19.34 -11.49 -9.68
CA ASN A 139 19.71 -12.85 -10.05
C ASN A 139 19.74 -13.69 -8.76
N PRO A 140 19.14 -14.90 -8.74
CA PRO A 140 19.25 -15.79 -7.59
C PRO A 140 20.71 -16.06 -7.20
N GLY A 141 21.04 -15.82 -5.92
CA GLY A 141 22.42 -15.94 -5.41
C GLY A 141 23.21 -14.62 -5.39
N GLU A 142 22.68 -13.54 -5.96
CA GLU A 142 23.29 -12.21 -5.93
C GLU A 142 22.55 -11.28 -4.96
N LYS A 143 23.06 -10.07 -4.79
CA LYS A 143 22.35 -9.00 -4.07
C LYS A 143 21.40 -8.27 -5.02
N PRO A 144 20.24 -7.77 -4.53
CA PRO A 144 19.38 -6.92 -5.33
C PRO A 144 20.10 -5.69 -5.87
N ALA A 145 19.93 -5.42 -7.15
CA ALA A 145 20.48 -4.25 -7.83
C ALA A 145 19.37 -3.26 -8.19
N LYS A 146 19.51 -2.01 -7.75
CA LYS A 146 18.59 -0.93 -8.11
C LYS A 146 18.73 -0.61 -9.60
N VAL A 147 17.61 -0.52 -10.31
CA VAL A 147 17.58 -0.09 -11.71
C VAL A 147 17.69 1.43 -11.77
N ASN A 148 18.71 1.93 -12.47
CA ASN A 148 18.86 3.36 -12.67
C ASN A 148 17.96 3.82 -13.83
N VAL A 149 16.77 4.33 -13.48
CA VAL A 149 15.83 4.90 -14.46
C VAL A 149 16.16 6.36 -14.69
N ARG A 150 16.39 6.73 -15.95
CA ARG A 150 16.52 8.13 -16.37
C ARG A 150 15.31 8.54 -17.18
N ILE A 151 14.64 9.58 -16.72
CA ILE A 151 13.51 10.17 -17.44
C ILE A 151 14.02 11.46 -18.07
N ASN A 152 14.06 11.48 -19.41
CA ASN A 152 14.33 12.70 -20.15
C ASN A 152 12.98 13.31 -20.51
N THR A 153 12.69 14.48 -19.97
CA THR A 153 11.45 15.21 -20.23
C THR A 153 11.72 16.68 -20.37
N ASP A 154 10.98 17.35 -21.24
CA ASP A 154 10.95 18.81 -21.34
C ASP A 154 9.97 19.43 -20.32
N ILE A 155 9.38 18.63 -19.45
CA ILE A 155 8.50 19.10 -18.37
C ILE A 155 9.37 19.69 -17.28
N ASP A 156 9.14 20.96 -16.96
CA ASP A 156 9.72 21.64 -15.82
C ASP A 156 9.19 20.98 -14.53
N PRO A 157 10.05 20.32 -13.71
CA PRO A 157 9.62 19.64 -12.50
C PRO A 157 9.09 20.62 -11.43
N ASP A 158 9.47 21.90 -11.51
CA ASP A 158 9.01 22.94 -10.58
C ASP A 158 7.68 23.58 -11.03
N LYS A 159 7.14 23.15 -12.17
CA LYS A 159 5.89 23.68 -12.68
C LYS A 159 4.70 23.13 -11.91
N VAL A 160 4.01 24.00 -11.19
CA VAL A 160 2.75 23.66 -10.54
C VAL A 160 1.68 23.39 -11.59
N ILE A 161 1.21 22.15 -11.67
CA ILE A 161 0.09 21.75 -12.51
C ILE A 161 -1.19 21.90 -11.68
N ARG A 162 -2.10 22.75 -12.12
CA ARG A 162 -3.43 22.85 -11.54
C ARG A 162 -4.42 22.07 -12.38
N SER A 163 -5.14 21.14 -11.76
CA SER A 163 -6.19 20.38 -12.41
C SER A 163 -7.48 20.44 -11.61
N LEU A 164 -8.61 20.47 -12.30
CA LEU A 164 -9.91 20.29 -11.68
C LEU A 164 -10.24 18.80 -11.66
N SER A 165 -10.51 18.25 -10.49
CA SER A 165 -10.95 16.86 -10.34
C SER A 165 -12.33 16.82 -9.69
N SER A 166 -13.22 16.01 -10.23
CA SER A 166 -14.56 15.76 -9.69
C SER A 166 -14.69 14.42 -8.98
N TYR A 167 -13.58 13.67 -8.82
CA TYR A 167 -13.54 12.35 -8.20
C TYR A 167 -12.19 12.08 -7.52
N GLY A 168 -12.12 11.04 -6.70
CA GLY A 168 -10.88 10.57 -6.08
C GLY A 168 -10.62 11.11 -4.67
N ALA A 169 -11.40 12.07 -4.20
CA ALA A 169 -11.35 12.50 -2.81
C ALA A 169 -11.96 11.45 -1.87
N SER A 170 -11.33 11.23 -0.73
CA SER A 170 -11.80 10.33 0.32
C SER A 170 -11.56 10.92 1.71
N TYR A 171 -12.22 10.35 2.74
CA TYR A 171 -12.03 10.73 4.14
C TYR A 171 -12.22 12.23 4.39
N VAL A 172 -13.37 12.71 4.05
CA VAL A 172 -13.72 14.13 4.13
C VAL A 172 -14.04 14.55 5.57
N SER A 173 -13.48 15.69 6.02
CA SER A 173 -13.83 16.38 7.27
C SER A 173 -14.09 17.84 7.00
N VAL A 174 -15.15 18.40 7.60
CA VAL A 174 -15.54 19.81 7.45
C VAL A 174 -15.02 20.59 8.64
N SER A 175 -14.41 21.76 8.38
CA SER A 175 -13.96 22.63 9.47
C SER A 175 -15.13 23.09 10.35
N PRO A 176 -14.92 23.36 11.65
CA PRO A 176 -16.00 23.68 12.60
C PRO A 176 -16.87 24.88 12.19
N LYS A 177 -16.33 25.82 11.43
CA LYS A 177 -17.03 26.98 10.90
C LYS A 177 -17.68 26.75 9.54
N GLY A 178 -17.55 25.55 8.97
CA GLY A 178 -18.10 25.19 7.66
C GLY A 178 -17.48 25.97 6.47
N LYS A 179 -16.27 26.50 6.61
CA LYS A 179 -15.61 27.31 5.56
C LYS A 179 -14.58 26.54 4.77
N GLU A 180 -14.06 25.45 5.30
CA GLU A 180 -13.01 24.63 4.71
C GLU A 180 -13.39 23.14 4.81
N VAL A 181 -12.88 22.37 3.88
CA VAL A 181 -13.05 20.93 3.80
C VAL A 181 -11.68 20.30 3.66
N ALA A 182 -11.31 19.43 4.59
CA ALA A 182 -10.13 18.58 4.49
C ALA A 182 -10.50 17.24 3.85
N PHE A 183 -9.63 16.70 3.03
CA PHE A 183 -9.82 15.42 2.36
C PHE A 183 -8.49 14.79 1.98
N ILE A 184 -8.55 13.50 1.67
CA ILE A 184 -7.39 12.76 1.13
C ILE A 184 -7.57 12.59 -0.38
N MET A 185 -6.53 12.91 -1.15
CA MET A 185 -6.47 12.66 -2.59
C MET A 185 -5.07 12.18 -2.97
N ASN A 186 -5.01 11.10 -3.73
CA ASN A 186 -3.74 10.46 -4.15
C ASN A 186 -2.77 10.09 -3.01
N GLY A 187 -3.28 9.93 -1.79
CA GLY A 187 -2.49 9.61 -0.61
C GLY A 187 -2.07 10.81 0.22
N ASP A 188 -2.29 12.03 -0.24
CA ASP A 188 -1.96 13.27 0.49
C ASP A 188 -3.20 13.94 1.11
N VAL A 189 -2.94 14.73 2.15
CA VAL A 189 -3.94 15.59 2.81
C VAL A 189 -4.05 16.91 2.07
N TYR A 190 -5.26 17.29 1.72
CA TYR A 190 -5.60 18.58 1.14
C TYR A 190 -6.67 19.30 1.98
N VAL A 191 -6.65 20.62 1.93
CA VAL A 191 -7.73 21.47 2.46
C VAL A 191 -8.16 22.42 1.37
N THR A 192 -9.47 22.53 1.14
CA THR A 192 -10.07 23.44 0.17
C THR A 192 -11.09 24.34 0.83
N THR A 193 -11.30 25.54 0.28
CA THR A 193 -12.44 26.39 0.66
C THR A 193 -13.75 25.77 0.17
N ILE A 194 -14.86 26.07 0.86
CA ILE A 194 -16.18 25.49 0.51
C ILE A 194 -16.67 25.90 -0.88
N ASP A 195 -16.19 27.01 -1.41
CA ASP A 195 -16.45 27.49 -2.76
C ASP A 195 -15.45 26.93 -3.79
N PHE A 196 -14.52 26.07 -3.35
CA PHE A 196 -13.44 25.46 -4.14
C PHE A 196 -12.51 26.47 -4.84
N SER A 197 -12.50 27.73 -4.43
CA SER A 197 -11.66 28.76 -5.04
C SER A 197 -10.18 28.57 -4.75
N THR A 198 -9.86 27.97 -3.61
CA THR A 198 -8.46 27.73 -3.19
C THR A 198 -8.32 26.36 -2.55
N THR A 199 -7.36 25.60 -3.02
CA THR A 199 -6.97 24.29 -2.44
C THR A 199 -5.51 24.35 -2.05
N LYS A 200 -5.19 23.92 -0.84
CA LYS A 200 -3.83 23.78 -0.32
C LYS A 200 -3.52 22.32 -0.07
N GLN A 201 -2.40 21.87 -0.57
CA GLN A 201 -1.80 20.59 -0.20
C GLN A 201 -1.14 20.76 1.17
N ILE A 202 -1.48 19.91 2.12
CA ILE A 202 -0.97 19.94 3.49
C ILE A 202 0.23 19.01 3.63
N THR A 203 0.14 17.81 3.04
CA THR A 203 1.24 16.85 3.03
C THR A 203 1.77 16.67 1.61
N GLN A 204 3.06 16.42 1.48
CA GLN A 204 3.73 16.14 0.21
C GLN A 204 4.82 15.11 0.48
N THR A 205 4.42 13.88 0.77
CA THR A 205 5.32 12.79 1.12
C THR A 205 5.12 11.60 0.16
N PRO A 206 6.12 10.76 -0.04
CA PRO A 206 5.95 9.56 -0.85
C PRO A 206 5.09 8.49 -0.16
N GLU A 207 4.86 8.63 1.14
CA GLU A 207 4.03 7.73 1.92
C GLU A 207 2.55 8.09 1.79
N ARG A 208 1.70 7.19 2.22
CA ARG A 208 0.25 7.37 2.15
C ARG A 208 -0.29 7.95 3.45
N GLU A 209 -1.14 8.97 3.31
CA GLU A 209 -2.01 9.51 4.36
C GLU A 209 -3.46 9.06 4.17
N ARG A 210 -4.22 9.02 5.28
CA ARG A 210 -5.68 8.76 5.30
C ARG A 210 -6.32 9.33 6.57
N ARG A 211 -7.67 9.27 6.61
CA ARG A 211 -8.48 9.58 7.80
C ARG A 211 -8.20 10.93 8.41
N VAL A 212 -8.44 11.97 7.64
CA VAL A 212 -8.30 13.35 8.14
C VAL A 212 -9.49 13.78 9.00
N ASP A 213 -9.21 14.53 10.09
CA ASP A 213 -10.20 15.15 10.94
C ASP A 213 -9.75 16.55 11.38
N PHE A 214 -10.69 17.52 11.43
CA PHE A 214 -10.40 18.88 11.89
C PHE A 214 -10.48 19.01 13.39
N ARG A 215 -9.53 19.77 13.97
CA ARG A 215 -9.60 20.21 15.37
C ARG A 215 -10.74 21.23 15.56
N ALA A 216 -11.32 21.28 16.77
CA ALA A 216 -12.47 22.12 17.10
C ALA A 216 -12.29 23.63 16.86
N ASP A 217 -11.06 24.13 16.83
CA ASP A 217 -10.74 25.53 16.51
C ASP A 217 -10.58 25.78 14.99
N GLY A 218 -10.52 24.72 14.18
CA GLY A 218 -10.29 24.78 12.74
C GLY A 218 -8.86 25.13 12.33
N ARG A 219 -7.90 25.10 13.25
CA ARG A 219 -6.51 25.48 13.02
C ARG A 219 -5.57 24.31 12.78
N ALA A 220 -6.02 23.09 13.00
CA ALA A 220 -5.26 21.89 12.78
C ALA A 220 -6.10 20.77 12.18
N VAL A 221 -5.45 19.85 11.53
CA VAL A 221 -5.99 18.56 11.11
C VAL A 221 -5.14 17.43 11.66
N VAL A 222 -5.78 16.33 12.03
CA VAL A 222 -5.13 15.08 12.41
C VAL A 222 -5.37 14.04 11.32
N TYR A 223 -4.39 13.18 11.06
CA TYR A 223 -4.48 12.12 10.06
C TYR A 223 -3.52 10.98 10.41
N ASP A 224 -3.71 9.82 9.82
CA ASP A 224 -2.76 8.72 9.91
C ASP A 224 -1.87 8.69 8.65
N SER A 225 -0.57 8.47 8.85
CA SER A 225 0.45 8.39 7.81
C SER A 225 1.32 7.15 7.98
N GLU A 226 1.75 6.57 6.86
CA GLU A 226 2.58 5.36 6.81
C GLU A 226 4.09 5.67 6.89
N ARG A 227 4.46 6.87 7.26
CA ARG A 227 5.87 7.31 7.35
C ARG A 227 6.66 6.44 8.32
N GLY A 228 7.92 6.19 7.97
CA GLY A 228 8.78 5.31 8.75
C GLY A 228 8.40 3.83 8.68
N GLY A 229 7.53 3.45 7.75
CA GLY A 229 7.13 2.06 7.53
C GLY A 229 6.07 1.52 8.49
N ILE A 230 5.50 2.38 9.36
CA ILE A 230 4.42 2.05 10.28
C ILE A 230 3.39 3.17 10.31
N TRP A 231 2.12 2.81 10.39
CA TRP A 231 1.05 3.80 10.53
C TRP A 231 1.15 4.52 11.87
N SER A 232 1.26 5.83 11.81
CA SER A 232 1.37 6.73 12.97
C SER A 232 0.42 7.90 12.82
N ILE A 233 0.04 8.51 13.93
CA ILE A 233 -0.85 9.67 13.95
C ILE A 233 -0.03 10.94 13.86
N TYR A 234 -0.38 11.79 12.91
CA TYR A 234 0.23 13.09 12.69
C TYR A 234 -0.80 14.21 12.86
N GLU A 235 -0.34 15.33 13.32
CA GLU A 235 -1.10 16.59 13.37
C GLU A 235 -0.38 17.65 12.53
N ALA A 236 -1.12 18.31 11.64
CA ALA A 236 -0.66 19.49 10.91
C ALA A 236 -1.43 20.70 11.41
N GLU A 237 -0.72 21.73 11.89
CA GLU A 237 -1.27 22.92 12.51
C GLU A 237 -0.76 24.19 11.85
N ILE A 238 -1.61 25.21 11.74
CA ILE A 238 -1.21 26.55 11.29
C ILE A 238 -0.17 27.14 12.24
N ALA A 239 1.04 27.45 11.71
CA ALA A 239 2.16 27.89 12.51
C ALA A 239 1.98 29.30 13.07
N ASN A 240 1.34 30.19 12.30
CA ASN A 240 1.15 31.59 12.67
C ASN A 240 -0.22 31.81 13.33
N ASP A 241 -0.23 32.24 14.59
CA ASP A 241 -1.45 32.46 15.38
C ASP A 241 -2.39 33.53 14.79
N LYS A 242 -1.88 34.42 13.96
CA LYS A 242 -2.66 35.49 13.31
C LYS A 242 -3.41 35.01 12.06
N GLU A 243 -3.09 33.82 11.55
CA GLU A 243 -3.72 33.27 10.36
C GLU A 243 -4.91 32.37 10.76
N PRO A 244 -6.15 32.71 10.36
CA PRO A 244 -7.34 32.06 10.90
C PRO A 244 -7.80 30.82 10.13
N VAL A 245 -7.28 30.58 8.92
CA VAL A 245 -7.73 29.52 8.01
C VAL A 245 -6.56 28.79 7.37
N MET A 246 -6.71 27.48 7.20
CA MET A 246 -5.63 26.60 6.76
C MET A 246 -5.33 26.77 5.27
N THR A 247 -6.31 27.02 4.43
CA THR A 247 -6.13 27.19 2.97
C THR A 247 -5.25 28.37 2.60
N TYR A 248 -5.20 29.40 3.44
CA TYR A 248 -4.43 30.64 3.18
C TYR A 248 -3.23 30.82 4.10
N CYS A 249 -2.99 29.91 5.04
CA CYS A 249 -1.84 30.05 5.94
C CYS A 249 -0.51 29.97 5.18
N THR A 250 0.49 30.69 5.67
CA THR A 250 1.81 30.75 5.04
C THR A 250 2.65 29.53 5.40
N GLU A 251 2.48 28.99 6.61
CA GLU A 251 3.27 27.89 7.15
C GLU A 251 2.41 26.90 7.94
N ILE A 252 2.70 25.62 7.75
CA ILE A 252 2.14 24.51 8.51
C ILE A 252 3.26 23.87 9.34
N LYS A 253 3.00 23.65 10.63
CA LYS A 253 3.83 22.82 11.50
C LYS A 253 3.22 21.45 11.61
N GLU A 254 4.03 20.43 11.39
CA GLU A 254 3.63 19.05 11.48
C GLU A 254 4.34 18.35 12.63
N LYS A 255 3.64 17.49 13.35
CA LYS A 255 4.22 16.65 14.42
C LYS A 255 3.61 15.26 14.40
N CYS A 256 4.42 14.25 14.70
CA CYS A 256 3.96 12.91 15.00
C CYS A 256 3.45 12.87 16.46
N LEU A 257 2.24 12.35 16.68
CA LEU A 257 1.63 12.25 18.00
C LEU A 257 1.87 10.90 18.67
N THR A 258 2.19 9.86 17.90
CA THR A 258 2.45 8.50 18.42
C THR A 258 3.93 8.17 18.34
N ASP A 259 4.38 7.18 19.12
CA ASP A 259 5.80 6.85 19.26
C ASP A 259 6.39 6.00 18.12
N GLY A 260 5.56 5.62 17.13
CA GLY A 260 6.00 4.84 15.97
C GLY A 260 6.36 3.38 16.27
N LYS A 261 6.05 2.85 17.45
CA LYS A 261 6.36 1.46 17.82
C LYS A 261 5.23 0.49 17.47
N THR A 262 3.99 1.00 17.48
CA THR A 262 2.79 0.24 17.18
C THR A 262 2.01 0.90 16.06
N THR A 263 1.29 0.10 15.27
CA THR A 263 0.42 0.62 14.22
C THR A 263 -0.73 1.42 14.82
N SER A 264 -0.80 2.71 14.51
CA SER A 264 -1.81 3.66 14.99
C SER A 264 -2.55 4.27 13.81
N PHE A 265 -3.88 4.25 13.82
CA PHE A 265 -4.69 4.71 12.69
C PHE A 265 -6.09 5.16 13.10
N GLN A 266 -6.82 5.76 12.15
CA GLN A 266 -8.17 6.29 12.30
C GLN A 266 -8.30 7.31 13.44
N PRO A 267 -7.49 8.39 13.41
CA PRO A 267 -7.57 9.42 14.44
C PRO A 267 -8.87 10.21 14.35
N SER A 268 -9.35 10.67 15.50
CA SER A 268 -10.44 11.65 15.60
C SER A 268 -10.23 12.54 16.82
N TYR A 269 -10.48 13.84 16.67
CA TYR A 269 -10.42 14.77 17.78
C TYR A 269 -11.60 14.60 18.73
N SER A 270 -11.37 14.90 20.01
CA SER A 270 -12.44 15.15 20.95
C SER A 270 -13.21 16.44 20.56
N PRO A 271 -14.49 16.56 20.96
CA PRO A 271 -15.29 17.76 20.64
C PRO A 271 -14.69 19.09 21.11
N ASP A 272 -13.88 19.06 22.14
CA ASP A 272 -13.15 20.24 22.66
C ASP A 272 -11.77 20.44 22.00
N GLY A 273 -11.38 19.55 21.07
CA GLY A 273 -10.12 19.61 20.33
C GLY A 273 -8.86 19.34 21.16
N LYS A 274 -8.99 18.88 22.42
CA LYS A 274 -7.84 18.72 23.32
C LYS A 274 -7.22 17.34 23.32
N LYS A 275 -7.93 16.35 22.80
CA LYS A 275 -7.53 14.94 22.76
C LYS A 275 -7.74 14.37 21.39
N VAL A 276 -6.96 13.36 21.08
CA VAL A 276 -7.12 12.55 19.87
C VAL A 276 -7.31 11.10 20.25
N ALA A 277 -8.42 10.51 19.86
CA ALA A 277 -8.66 9.08 19.94
C ALA A 277 -8.17 8.40 18.65
N TYR A 278 -7.58 7.23 18.76
CA TYR A 278 -7.12 6.44 17.62
C TYR A 278 -7.16 4.93 17.91
N LEU A 279 -7.08 4.11 16.89
CA LEU A 279 -6.97 2.65 17.02
C LEU A 279 -5.49 2.25 17.04
N GLU A 280 -5.11 1.46 18.01
CA GLU A 280 -3.80 0.81 18.09
C GLU A 280 -3.94 -0.67 17.75
N ASN A 281 -3.15 -1.15 16.77
CA ASN A 281 -3.12 -2.53 16.28
C ASN A 281 -4.50 -3.14 15.93
N ARG A 282 -5.56 -2.32 15.80
CA ARG A 282 -6.98 -2.74 15.69
C ARG A 282 -7.52 -3.48 16.91
N GLU A 283 -6.83 -3.46 18.00
CA GLU A 283 -7.18 -4.18 19.24
C GLU A 283 -7.66 -3.24 20.33
N ALA A 284 -7.16 -2.01 20.36
CA ALA A 284 -7.45 -1.05 21.42
C ALA A 284 -7.73 0.35 20.88
N ILE A 285 -8.62 1.08 21.56
CA ILE A 285 -8.77 2.52 21.40
C ILE A 285 -7.84 3.20 22.38
N ARG A 286 -6.99 4.09 21.87
CA ARG A 286 -6.11 4.93 22.66
C ARG A 286 -6.52 6.39 22.58
N VAL A 287 -6.14 7.17 23.59
CA VAL A 287 -6.39 8.61 23.67
C VAL A 287 -5.10 9.31 24.08
N ILE A 288 -4.70 10.32 23.34
CA ILE A 288 -3.56 11.20 23.58
C ILE A 288 -4.01 12.65 23.65
#